data_9406c99351ef6553ff41df0846a3398f
#
_entry.id   9406c99351ef6553ff41df0846a3398f
#
_cell.length_a   1.000
_cell.length_b   1.000
_cell.length_c   1.000
_cell.angle_alpha   90.00
_cell.angle_beta   90.00
_cell.angle_gamma   90.00
#
_symmetry.space_group_name_H-M   'P 1'
#
loop_
_entity.id
_entity.type
_entity.pdbx_description
1 polymer ?
#
loop_
_entity_poly.entity_id
_entity_poly.type
_entity_poly.pdbx_seq_one_letter_code
_entity_poly.pdbx_strand_id
1 'polypeptide(L)'
;MKTIWVTSLGSSQDPVKQLMSQMKTYGLAVQGHFWKDDVKKMAWMAAREDLLDKNVAMWGILGSDEELLAPDTIYGLSLLAITVQAQRGLQFPIMILQTQGEPISPEQLTTPLKGVDVLSAAGAGMGAKLVAKVHAPPKSRSAEYHLDLYGNEQIGQWFEVRPTQSSWPGAMFGVAGAEIAFHAVGPTGSLPSKTTLNYPMQGLKLEMGDKEYTAWAAQNKLDAKTSYFLKVEGFPESIVFGPFSTEEAADVFVVRLK
;
A
#
# COMPACT_ATOMS: atom_id res chain seq x y z
N MET A 1 11.59 -5.94 -23.24
CA MET A 1 10.97 -7.16 -22.69
C MET A 1 10.27 -6.74 -21.40
N LYS A 2 9.01 -7.13 -21.18
CA LYS A 2 8.30 -6.80 -19.94
C LYS A 2 8.88 -7.58 -18.77
N THR A 3 9.01 -6.93 -17.63
CA THR A 3 9.58 -7.51 -16.40
C THR A 3 8.50 -7.75 -15.37
N ILE A 4 8.53 -8.91 -14.72
CA ILE A 4 7.81 -9.19 -13.48
C ILE A 4 8.79 -8.95 -12.34
N TRP A 5 8.46 -8.07 -11.41
CA TRP A 5 9.23 -7.90 -10.18
C TRP A 5 8.68 -8.85 -9.11
N VAL A 6 9.55 -9.66 -8.52
CA VAL A 6 9.14 -10.67 -7.52
C VAL A 6 9.72 -10.32 -6.16
N THR A 7 8.84 -10.17 -5.19
CA THR A 7 9.19 -10.16 -3.76
C THR A 7 9.06 -11.58 -3.25
N SER A 8 10.17 -12.25 -2.91
CA SER A 8 10.16 -13.58 -2.29
C SER A 8 10.15 -13.43 -0.78
N LEU A 9 9.12 -13.95 -0.12
CA LEU A 9 8.98 -13.89 1.34
C LEU A 9 9.89 -14.92 2.02
N GLY A 10 10.00 -16.11 1.43
CA GLY A 10 10.93 -17.14 1.90
C GLY A 10 12.37 -16.90 1.45
N SER A 11 13.33 -17.45 2.21
CA SER A 11 14.77 -17.36 1.90
C SER A 11 15.24 -18.34 0.83
N SER A 12 14.43 -19.34 0.44
CA SER A 12 14.78 -20.34 -0.56
C SER A 12 14.84 -19.72 -1.97
N GLN A 13 15.93 -20.00 -2.67
CA GLN A 13 16.09 -19.57 -4.06
C GLN A 13 15.35 -20.47 -5.07
N ASP A 14 15.00 -21.69 -4.71
CA ASP A 14 14.48 -22.66 -5.66
C ASP A 14 13.13 -22.30 -6.27
N PRO A 15 12.12 -21.81 -5.50
CA PRO A 15 10.87 -21.33 -6.09
C PRO A 15 11.07 -20.15 -7.04
N VAL A 16 12.02 -19.25 -6.70
CA VAL A 16 12.35 -18.10 -7.55
C VAL A 16 13.00 -18.55 -8.85
N LYS A 17 13.99 -19.47 -8.80
CA LYS A 17 14.65 -20.02 -10.00
C LYS A 17 13.66 -20.75 -10.89
N GLN A 18 12.75 -21.51 -10.30
CA GLN A 18 11.70 -22.22 -11.05
C GLN A 18 10.78 -21.22 -11.77
N LEU A 19 10.32 -20.18 -11.07
CA LEU A 19 9.51 -19.11 -11.66
C LEU A 19 10.26 -18.39 -12.79
N MET A 20 11.53 -18.03 -12.58
CA MET A 20 12.37 -17.40 -13.60
C MET A 20 12.50 -18.26 -14.85
N SER A 21 12.80 -19.56 -14.68
CA SER A 21 12.91 -20.52 -15.78
C SER A 21 11.62 -20.62 -16.57
N GLN A 22 10.49 -20.74 -15.87
CA GLN A 22 9.17 -20.82 -16.48
C GLN A 22 8.81 -19.54 -17.25
N MET A 23 9.00 -18.36 -16.65
CA MET A 23 8.65 -17.07 -17.29
C MET A 23 9.52 -16.78 -18.52
N LYS A 24 10.77 -17.24 -18.51
CA LYS A 24 11.65 -17.13 -19.69
C LYS A 24 11.07 -17.81 -20.92
N THR A 25 10.37 -18.95 -20.77
CA THR A 25 9.73 -19.65 -21.90
C THR A 25 8.58 -18.85 -22.51
N TYR A 26 8.03 -17.89 -21.78
CA TYR A 26 6.98 -16.97 -22.24
C TYR A 26 7.53 -15.61 -22.69
N GLY A 27 8.85 -15.43 -22.75
CA GLY A 27 9.48 -14.17 -23.17
C GLY A 27 9.36 -13.04 -22.13
N LEU A 28 9.15 -13.36 -20.86
CA LEU A 28 9.13 -12.42 -19.76
C LEU A 28 10.44 -12.46 -18.97
N ALA A 29 10.91 -11.30 -18.53
CA ALA A 29 11.98 -11.21 -17.55
C ALA A 29 11.40 -11.29 -16.12
N VAL A 30 12.17 -11.92 -15.22
CA VAL A 30 11.88 -11.89 -13.79
C VAL A 30 13.08 -11.29 -13.09
N GLN A 31 12.82 -10.28 -12.29
CA GLN A 31 13.75 -9.63 -11.36
C GLN A 31 13.10 -9.60 -9.99
N GLY A 32 13.83 -9.33 -8.95
CA GLY A 32 13.22 -9.25 -7.64
C GLY A 32 14.23 -9.24 -6.49
N HIS A 33 13.70 -9.35 -5.29
CA HIS A 33 14.46 -9.36 -4.05
C HIS A 33 13.86 -10.35 -3.05
N PHE A 34 14.63 -10.68 -2.04
CA PHE A 34 14.15 -11.38 -0.86
C PHE A 34 13.65 -10.37 0.16
N TRP A 35 12.47 -10.65 0.71
CA TRP A 35 11.86 -9.82 1.74
C TRP A 35 12.74 -9.75 2.99
N LYS A 36 12.79 -8.58 3.60
CA LYS A 36 13.39 -8.37 4.92
C LYS A 36 12.30 -7.88 5.86
N ASP A 37 12.02 -8.68 6.85
CA ASP A 37 10.96 -8.42 7.82
C ASP A 37 11.46 -7.52 8.96
N ASP A 38 11.76 -6.26 8.64
CA ASP A 38 12.21 -5.23 9.58
C ASP A 38 11.36 -3.97 9.36
N VAL A 39 10.15 -3.99 9.91
CA VAL A 39 9.21 -2.87 9.80
C VAL A 39 9.71 -1.63 10.55
N LYS A 40 10.51 -1.80 11.61
CA LYS A 40 11.08 -0.68 12.37
C LYS A 40 12.07 0.13 11.54
N LYS A 41 12.85 -0.55 10.70
CA LYS A 41 13.78 0.09 9.77
C LYS A 41 13.15 0.41 8.43
N MET A 42 11.84 0.24 8.30
CA MET A 42 11.11 0.43 7.04
C MET A 42 11.74 -0.33 5.87
N ALA A 43 12.24 -1.56 6.13
CA ALA A 43 12.91 -2.37 5.11
C ALA A 43 12.03 -2.69 3.90
N TRP A 44 10.70 -2.64 4.07
CA TRP A 44 9.71 -2.79 3.01
C TRP A 44 9.84 -1.72 1.90
N MET A 45 10.40 -0.54 2.21
CA MET A 45 10.64 0.54 1.24
C MET A 45 11.73 0.21 0.21
N ALA A 46 12.61 -0.75 0.49
CA ALA A 46 13.77 -1.04 -0.35
C ALA A 46 13.41 -1.38 -1.80
N ALA A 47 12.26 -2.03 -2.02
CA ALA A 47 11.80 -2.41 -3.36
C ALA A 47 10.99 -1.31 -4.10
N ARG A 48 10.73 -0.18 -3.45
CA ARG A 48 9.84 0.86 -3.99
C ARG A 48 10.31 1.36 -5.34
N GLU A 49 11.55 1.79 -5.45
CA GLU A 49 12.09 2.39 -6.68
C GLU A 49 12.10 1.38 -7.84
N ASP A 50 12.43 0.12 -7.55
CA ASP A 50 12.40 -0.95 -8.54
C ASP A 50 10.98 -1.21 -9.06
N LEU A 51 9.97 -1.25 -8.16
CA LEU A 51 8.57 -1.44 -8.52
C LEU A 51 7.99 -0.25 -9.29
N LEU A 52 8.56 0.95 -9.13
CA LEU A 52 8.18 2.14 -9.87
C LEU A 52 8.82 2.22 -11.26
N ASP A 53 9.82 1.38 -11.58
CA ASP A 53 10.41 1.32 -12.92
C ASP A 53 9.32 1.00 -13.96
N LYS A 54 9.28 1.79 -15.03
CA LYS A 54 8.28 1.67 -16.11
C LYS A 54 8.37 0.33 -16.86
N ASN A 55 9.52 -0.33 -16.84
CA ASN A 55 9.73 -1.65 -17.44
C ASN A 55 9.10 -2.78 -16.60
N VAL A 56 8.85 -2.55 -15.32
CA VAL A 56 8.13 -3.49 -14.45
C VAL A 56 6.65 -3.44 -14.80
N ALA A 57 6.16 -4.53 -15.34
CA ALA A 57 4.78 -4.65 -15.80
C ALA A 57 3.84 -5.27 -14.74
N MET A 58 4.40 -5.92 -13.73
CA MET A 58 3.64 -6.57 -12.67
C MET A 58 4.51 -6.80 -11.43
N TRP A 59 3.89 -6.74 -10.26
CA TRP A 59 4.50 -7.16 -9.00
C TRP A 59 3.96 -8.54 -8.58
N GLY A 60 4.84 -9.52 -8.44
CA GLY A 60 4.53 -10.84 -7.88
C GLY A 60 5.02 -10.94 -6.44
N ILE A 61 4.18 -11.41 -5.53
CA ILE A 61 4.54 -11.71 -4.14
C ILE A 61 4.56 -13.23 -4.01
N LEU A 62 5.73 -13.81 -3.76
CA LEU A 62 5.96 -15.27 -3.72
C LEU A 62 6.22 -15.71 -2.29
N GLY A 63 5.39 -16.60 -1.76
CA GLY A 63 5.55 -17.14 -0.41
C GLY A 63 4.43 -18.09 0.00
N SER A 64 4.55 -18.68 1.19
CA SER A 64 3.50 -19.47 1.83
C SER A 64 2.42 -18.56 2.43
N ASP A 65 1.30 -19.16 2.85
CA ASP A 65 0.27 -18.47 3.63
C ASP A 65 0.82 -17.95 4.97
N GLU A 66 1.60 -18.77 5.68
CA GLU A 66 2.23 -18.38 6.96
C GLU A 66 3.15 -17.17 6.78
N GLU A 67 3.99 -17.16 5.74
CA GLU A 67 4.90 -16.05 5.44
C GLU A 67 4.12 -14.78 5.07
N LEU A 68 3.10 -14.91 4.24
CA LEU A 68 2.30 -13.77 3.78
C LEU A 68 1.48 -13.15 4.90
N LEU A 69 0.82 -14.00 5.73
CA LEU A 69 -0.09 -13.55 6.78
C LEU A 69 0.63 -13.22 8.10
N ALA A 70 1.96 -13.39 8.16
CA ALA A 70 2.74 -12.92 9.31
C ALA A 70 2.50 -11.40 9.54
N PRO A 71 2.21 -10.97 10.78
CA PRO A 71 1.74 -9.60 11.05
C PRO A 71 2.63 -8.48 10.51
N ASP A 72 3.95 -8.62 10.63
CA ASP A 72 4.90 -7.61 10.16
C ASP A 72 5.06 -7.67 8.63
N THR A 73 5.02 -8.86 8.04
CA THR A 73 5.08 -9.06 6.59
C THR A 73 3.86 -8.46 5.91
N ILE A 74 2.64 -8.83 6.33
CA ILE A 74 1.40 -8.33 5.70
C ILE A 74 1.28 -6.81 5.87
N TYR A 75 1.72 -6.25 7.01
CA TYR A 75 1.79 -4.82 7.24
C TYR A 75 2.75 -4.13 6.26
N GLY A 76 4.00 -4.59 6.17
CA GLY A 76 4.99 -4.03 5.26
C GLY A 76 4.57 -4.12 3.78
N LEU A 77 3.99 -5.27 3.37
CA LEU A 77 3.42 -5.45 2.02
C LEU A 77 2.26 -4.48 1.76
N SER A 78 1.41 -4.22 2.77
CA SER A 78 0.31 -3.25 2.66
C SER A 78 0.84 -1.84 2.41
N LEU A 79 1.86 -1.42 3.15
CA LEU A 79 2.48 -0.11 2.97
C LEU A 79 3.16 0.03 1.60
N LEU A 80 3.89 -1.01 1.17
CA LEU A 80 4.50 -1.02 -0.16
C LEU A 80 3.44 -1.00 -1.27
N ALA A 81 2.33 -1.73 -1.10
CA ALA A 81 1.23 -1.71 -2.06
C ALA A 81 0.59 -0.31 -2.18
N ILE A 82 0.40 0.40 -1.06
CA ILE A 82 -0.09 1.78 -1.08
C ILE A 82 0.83 2.66 -1.92
N THR A 83 2.15 2.65 -1.66
CA THR A 83 3.09 3.50 -2.41
C THR A 83 3.15 3.16 -3.89
N VAL A 84 3.13 1.87 -4.24
CA VAL A 84 3.11 1.43 -5.63
C VAL A 84 1.82 1.86 -6.32
N GLN A 85 0.67 1.67 -5.67
CA GLN A 85 -0.63 2.06 -6.22
C GLN A 85 -0.79 3.59 -6.33
N ALA A 86 -0.23 4.36 -5.40
CA ALA A 86 -0.23 5.82 -5.45
C ALA A 86 0.47 6.35 -6.71
N GLN A 87 1.57 5.73 -7.12
CA GLN A 87 2.41 6.17 -8.23
C GLN A 87 2.10 5.49 -9.57
N ARG A 88 1.73 4.20 -9.54
CA ARG A 88 1.44 3.39 -10.73
C ARG A 88 -0.07 3.29 -11.04
N GLY A 89 -0.91 3.75 -10.11
CA GLY A 89 -2.36 3.64 -10.16
C GLY A 89 -2.89 2.30 -9.64
N LEU A 90 -4.16 2.28 -9.22
CA LEU A 90 -4.83 1.09 -8.66
C LEU A 90 -4.95 -0.09 -9.65
N GLN A 91 -4.75 0.16 -10.94
CA GLN A 91 -4.75 -0.85 -11.99
C GLN A 91 -3.41 -1.55 -12.18
N PHE A 92 -2.34 -1.11 -11.49
CA PHE A 92 -1.04 -1.79 -11.58
C PHE A 92 -1.18 -3.24 -11.11
N PRO A 93 -0.78 -4.22 -11.93
CA PRO A 93 -1.03 -5.62 -11.59
C PRO A 93 -0.18 -6.06 -10.41
N ILE A 94 -0.83 -6.49 -9.34
CA ILE A 94 -0.23 -7.19 -8.21
C ILE A 94 -0.80 -8.60 -8.19
N MET A 95 0.01 -9.60 -7.87
CA MET A 95 -0.41 -11.00 -7.81
C MET A 95 0.33 -11.75 -6.72
N ILE A 96 -0.38 -12.55 -5.94
CA ILE A 96 0.19 -13.43 -4.93
C ILE A 96 0.39 -14.81 -5.55
N LEU A 97 1.62 -15.33 -5.43
CA LEU A 97 2.05 -16.64 -5.90
C LEU A 97 2.30 -17.50 -4.66
N GLN A 98 1.27 -18.21 -4.24
CA GLN A 98 1.32 -19.03 -3.03
C GLN A 98 2.09 -20.32 -3.31
N THR A 99 3.16 -20.57 -2.54
CA THR A 99 4.03 -21.73 -2.71
C THR A 99 3.50 -22.97 -2.01
N GLN A 100 2.91 -22.79 -0.83
CA GLN A 100 2.37 -23.87 0.01
C GLN A 100 1.36 -23.32 1.03
N GLY A 101 0.74 -24.19 1.82
CA GLY A 101 -0.20 -23.86 2.88
C GLY A 101 -1.65 -23.86 2.42
N GLU A 102 -2.54 -23.39 3.30
CA GLU A 102 -3.97 -23.30 3.03
C GLU A 102 -4.29 -22.15 2.06
N PRO A 103 -5.25 -22.33 1.16
CA PRO A 103 -5.62 -21.29 0.21
C PRO A 103 -6.02 -19.97 0.91
N ILE A 104 -5.32 -18.91 0.58
CA ILE A 104 -5.58 -17.57 1.15
C ILE A 104 -6.89 -17.03 0.58
N SER A 105 -7.82 -16.68 1.47
CA SER A 105 -9.08 -16.05 1.09
C SER A 105 -8.94 -14.54 0.94
N PRO A 106 -9.76 -13.88 0.10
CA PRO A 106 -9.73 -12.43 -0.06
C PRO A 106 -10.00 -11.65 1.23
N GLU A 107 -10.71 -12.23 2.19
CA GLU A 107 -11.06 -11.63 3.48
C GLU A 107 -9.85 -11.54 4.41
N GLN A 108 -8.87 -12.43 4.24
CA GLN A 108 -7.62 -12.41 5.00
C GLN A 108 -6.67 -11.30 4.53
N LEU A 109 -6.86 -10.80 3.31
CA LEU A 109 -6.02 -9.74 2.76
C LEU A 109 -6.42 -8.37 3.32
N THR A 110 -5.42 -7.52 3.50
CA THR A 110 -5.58 -6.12 3.91
C THR A 110 -6.18 -5.27 2.78
N THR A 111 -6.67 -4.08 3.11
CA THR A 111 -7.33 -3.23 2.11
C THR A 111 -6.45 -2.93 0.87
N PRO A 112 -5.13 -2.63 0.98
CA PRO A 112 -4.28 -2.38 -0.19
C PRO A 112 -4.06 -3.61 -1.08
N LEU A 113 -4.22 -4.82 -0.52
CA LEU A 113 -4.07 -6.08 -1.25
C LEU A 113 -5.42 -6.72 -1.60
N LYS A 114 -6.53 -6.09 -1.22
CA LYS A 114 -7.87 -6.61 -1.49
C LYS A 114 -8.16 -6.62 -3.00
N GLY A 115 -8.58 -7.77 -3.50
CA GLY A 115 -8.83 -7.96 -4.93
C GLY A 115 -7.59 -8.32 -5.76
N VAL A 116 -6.46 -8.56 -5.12
CA VAL A 116 -5.29 -9.18 -5.73
C VAL A 116 -5.57 -10.66 -6.01
N ASP A 117 -5.21 -11.12 -7.21
CA ASP A 117 -5.36 -12.53 -7.56
C ASP A 117 -4.35 -13.38 -6.78
N VAL A 118 -4.80 -14.46 -6.15
CA VAL A 118 -3.97 -15.46 -5.48
C VAL A 118 -3.90 -16.71 -6.36
N LEU A 119 -2.70 -17.13 -6.73
CA LEU A 119 -2.46 -18.33 -7.54
C LEU A 119 -1.51 -19.28 -6.82
N SER A 120 -1.77 -20.58 -6.92
CA SER A 120 -0.76 -21.58 -6.52
C SER A 120 0.45 -21.49 -7.47
N ALA A 121 1.65 -21.34 -6.90
CA ALA A 121 2.90 -21.28 -7.67
C ALA A 121 3.19 -22.60 -8.42
N ALA A 122 2.69 -23.72 -7.90
CA ALA A 122 2.77 -25.06 -8.55
C ALA A 122 1.58 -25.34 -9.47
N GLY A 123 0.62 -24.41 -9.58
CA GLY A 123 -0.63 -24.62 -10.31
C GLY A 123 -0.45 -24.76 -11.82
N ALA A 124 -1.15 -25.71 -12.42
CA ALA A 124 -1.19 -25.84 -13.87
C ALA A 124 -1.71 -24.54 -14.51
N GLY A 125 -0.99 -24.02 -15.51
CA GLY A 125 -1.36 -22.79 -16.21
C GLY A 125 -1.02 -21.49 -15.47
N MET A 126 -0.33 -21.51 -14.33
CA MET A 126 0.11 -20.33 -13.60
C MET A 126 0.85 -19.35 -14.53
N GLY A 127 1.83 -19.86 -15.29
CA GLY A 127 2.58 -19.04 -16.26
C GLY A 127 1.71 -18.35 -17.30
N ALA A 128 0.73 -19.05 -17.86
CA ALA A 128 -0.21 -18.47 -18.83
C ALA A 128 -1.07 -17.36 -18.18
N LYS A 129 -1.48 -17.53 -16.93
CA LYS A 129 -2.24 -16.50 -16.19
C LYS A 129 -1.38 -15.27 -15.92
N LEU A 130 -0.10 -15.43 -15.56
CA LEU A 130 0.84 -14.32 -15.40
C LEU A 130 1.02 -13.56 -16.71
N VAL A 131 1.23 -14.26 -17.82
CA VAL A 131 1.35 -13.63 -19.15
C VAL A 131 0.09 -12.87 -19.52
N ALA A 132 -1.07 -13.48 -19.32
CA ALA A 132 -2.34 -12.81 -19.59
C ALA A 132 -2.50 -11.52 -18.76
N LYS A 133 -2.13 -11.56 -17.47
CA LYS A 133 -2.19 -10.39 -16.57
C LYS A 133 -1.23 -9.28 -17.00
N VAL A 134 0.02 -9.63 -17.35
CA VAL A 134 1.05 -8.67 -17.83
C VAL A 134 0.63 -8.00 -19.14
N HIS A 135 -0.14 -8.68 -19.99
CA HIS A 135 -0.57 -8.17 -21.29
C HIS A 135 -2.01 -7.66 -21.32
N ALA A 136 -2.75 -7.83 -20.21
CA ALA A 136 -4.10 -7.29 -20.13
C ALA A 136 -4.11 -5.76 -20.28
N PRO A 137 -5.06 -5.19 -21.00
CA PRO A 137 -5.22 -3.75 -21.05
C PRO A 137 -5.52 -3.23 -19.63
N PRO A 138 -4.96 -2.09 -19.22
CA PRO A 138 -5.24 -1.52 -17.92
C PRO A 138 -6.74 -1.19 -17.82
N LYS A 139 -7.39 -1.72 -16.79
CA LYS A 139 -8.77 -1.34 -16.48
C LYS A 139 -8.72 0.01 -15.78
N SER A 140 -9.35 1.03 -16.36
CA SER A 140 -9.45 2.34 -15.71
C SER A 140 -10.20 2.17 -14.37
N ARG A 141 -9.50 2.41 -13.27
CA ARG A 141 -10.09 2.58 -11.94
C ARG A 141 -9.70 3.97 -11.46
N SER A 142 -10.68 4.83 -11.35
CA SER A 142 -10.48 6.14 -10.73
C SER A 142 -10.52 5.96 -9.22
N ALA A 143 -9.50 6.41 -8.53
CA ALA A 143 -9.50 6.51 -7.09
C ALA A 143 -10.21 7.80 -6.67
N GLU A 144 -10.99 7.77 -5.59
CA GLU A 144 -11.63 8.95 -5.01
C GLU A 144 -10.64 9.78 -4.20
N TYR A 145 -9.62 9.13 -3.69
CA TYR A 145 -8.54 9.72 -2.92
C TYR A 145 -7.17 9.26 -3.41
N HIS A 146 -6.19 10.03 -3.06
CA HIS A 146 -4.78 9.65 -3.14
C HIS A 146 -4.27 9.38 -1.72
N LEU A 147 -3.64 8.23 -1.54
CA LEU A 147 -2.96 7.84 -0.32
C LEU A 147 -1.56 7.37 -0.71
N ASP A 148 -0.53 7.99 -0.16
CA ASP A 148 0.87 7.60 -0.35
C ASP A 148 1.63 7.61 0.98
N LEU A 149 2.81 7.02 1.01
CA LEU A 149 3.70 7.01 2.16
C LEU A 149 5.09 7.51 1.78
N TYR A 150 5.65 8.27 2.71
CA TYR A 150 7.04 8.74 2.68
C TYR A 150 7.72 8.34 3.97
N GLY A 151 9.01 8.18 3.89
CA GLY A 151 9.79 8.00 5.09
C GLY A 151 11.02 7.12 4.90
N ASN A 152 11.77 7.06 5.94
CA ASN A 152 12.90 6.17 6.15
C ASN A 152 13.17 6.09 7.65
N GLU A 153 14.18 5.31 8.04
CA GLU A 153 14.56 5.12 9.45
C GLU A 153 14.81 6.45 10.21
N GLN A 154 15.26 7.51 9.53
CA GLN A 154 15.60 8.79 10.16
C GLN A 154 14.40 9.71 10.38
N ILE A 155 13.52 9.82 9.38
CA ILE A 155 12.36 10.74 9.45
C ILE A 155 11.08 10.07 9.92
N GLY A 156 11.08 8.72 10.00
CA GLY A 156 9.90 7.92 10.35
C GLY A 156 8.88 7.82 9.21
N GLN A 157 7.71 7.32 9.55
CA GLN A 157 6.63 7.02 8.61
C GLN A 157 5.65 8.18 8.49
N TRP A 158 5.41 8.64 7.26
CA TRP A 158 4.49 9.72 6.94
C TRP A 158 3.46 9.26 5.92
N PHE A 159 2.21 9.51 6.21
CA PHE A 159 1.10 9.34 5.27
C PHE A 159 0.78 10.65 4.59
N GLU A 160 0.50 10.60 3.30
CA GLU A 160 -0.04 11.70 2.49
C GLU A 160 -1.44 11.34 2.04
N VAL A 161 -2.42 12.24 2.28
CA VAL A 161 -3.79 12.07 1.80
C VAL A 161 -4.30 13.34 1.12
N ARG A 162 -5.08 13.17 0.05
CA ARG A 162 -5.78 14.24 -0.66
C ARG A 162 -6.91 13.68 -1.54
N PRO A 163 -7.85 14.50 -1.97
CA PRO A 163 -8.79 14.12 -3.02
C PRO A 163 -8.10 14.00 -4.38
N THR A 164 -8.70 13.23 -5.31
CA THR A 164 -8.21 13.10 -6.70
C THR A 164 -9.00 13.94 -7.69
N GLN A 165 -10.30 14.09 -7.51
CA GLN A 165 -11.19 14.74 -8.47
C GLN A 165 -11.89 15.99 -7.95
N SER A 166 -12.17 16.04 -6.64
CA SER A 166 -12.84 17.15 -5.98
C SER A 166 -11.87 17.92 -5.07
N SER A 167 -12.37 18.93 -4.36
CA SER A 167 -11.61 19.52 -3.26
C SER A 167 -12.25 19.17 -1.93
N TRP A 168 -11.44 18.97 -0.90
CA TRP A 168 -11.90 18.85 0.48
C TRP A 168 -11.75 20.19 1.21
N PRO A 169 -12.76 20.61 2.01
CA PRO A 169 -12.68 21.84 2.79
C PRO A 169 -11.65 21.77 3.93
N GLY A 170 -11.23 20.58 4.27
CA GLY A 170 -10.23 20.19 5.24
C GLY A 170 -10.07 18.70 5.18
N ALA A 171 -9.21 18.13 6.01
CA ALA A 171 -9.07 16.71 6.15
C ALA A 171 -9.05 16.26 7.62
N MET A 172 -9.50 15.05 7.83
CA MET A 172 -9.33 14.30 9.06
C MET A 172 -8.54 13.03 8.73
N PHE A 173 -7.67 12.61 9.65
CA PHE A 173 -6.94 11.34 9.57
C PHE A 173 -6.80 10.74 10.97
N GLY A 174 -7.14 9.48 11.11
CA GLY A 174 -7.07 8.74 12.36
C GLY A 174 -6.33 7.43 12.22
N VAL A 175 -5.78 6.95 13.31
CA VAL A 175 -5.05 5.69 13.41
C VAL A 175 -5.62 4.84 14.54
N ALA A 176 -5.69 3.53 14.32
CA ALA A 176 -5.97 2.53 15.35
C ALA A 176 -4.68 1.74 15.65
N GLY A 177 -4.35 1.58 16.94
CA GLY A 177 -3.16 0.82 17.36
C GLY A 177 -1.83 1.54 17.18
N ALA A 178 -1.85 2.88 17.00
CA ALA A 178 -0.66 3.72 16.83
C ALA A 178 -0.95 5.16 17.27
N GLU A 179 0.03 6.06 17.14
CA GLU A 179 -0.09 7.47 17.50
C GLU A 179 0.27 8.39 16.33
N ILE A 180 -0.42 9.54 16.24
CA ILE A 180 -0.05 10.61 15.34
C ILE A 180 0.88 11.56 16.10
N ALA A 181 2.11 11.72 15.62
CA ALA A 181 3.11 12.57 16.26
C ALA A 181 3.16 13.99 15.68
N PHE A 182 2.81 14.14 14.40
CA PHE A 182 2.85 15.44 13.74
C PHE A 182 1.90 15.46 12.53
N HIS A 183 1.44 16.67 12.15
CA HIS A 183 0.68 16.86 10.92
C HIS A 183 1.09 18.14 10.21
N ALA A 184 0.93 18.16 8.90
CA ALA A 184 1.28 19.27 8.03
C ALA A 184 0.36 19.32 6.81
N VAL A 185 0.25 20.52 6.22
CA VAL A 185 -0.36 20.73 4.91
C VAL A 185 0.68 21.35 3.99
N GLY A 186 0.77 20.86 2.77
CA GLY A 186 1.74 21.36 1.81
C GLY A 186 1.52 20.87 0.39
N PRO A 187 2.42 21.19 -0.53
CA PRO A 187 2.35 20.70 -1.91
C PRO A 187 2.38 19.17 -1.96
N THR A 188 1.61 18.60 -2.87
CA THR A 188 1.57 17.15 -3.08
C THR A 188 2.92 16.60 -3.54
N GLY A 189 3.22 15.37 -3.16
CA GLY A 189 4.38 14.61 -3.65
C GLY A 189 5.68 14.83 -2.89
N SER A 190 5.71 15.66 -1.86
CA SER A 190 6.89 15.86 -1.02
C SER A 190 6.52 16.37 0.37
N LEU A 191 7.27 15.92 1.38
CA LEU A 191 7.07 16.42 2.75
C LEU A 191 7.34 17.92 2.80
N PRO A 192 6.41 18.75 3.34
CA PRO A 192 6.56 20.18 3.39
C PRO A 192 7.62 20.58 4.42
N SER A 193 8.51 21.51 4.04
CA SER A 193 9.50 22.11 4.96
C SER A 193 8.88 23.14 5.91
N LYS A 194 7.73 23.69 5.55
CA LYS A 194 6.94 24.64 6.33
C LYS A 194 5.46 24.31 6.15
N THR A 195 4.68 24.53 7.20
CA THR A 195 3.23 24.35 7.16
C THR A 195 2.52 25.46 7.91
N THR A 196 1.33 25.78 7.46
CA THR A 196 0.36 26.58 8.20
C THR A 196 -0.93 25.80 8.27
N LEU A 197 -1.37 25.49 9.48
CA LEU A 197 -2.59 24.75 9.72
C LEU A 197 -3.72 25.69 10.12
N ASN A 198 -4.85 25.55 9.42
CA ASN A 198 -6.07 26.26 9.74
C ASN A 198 -6.92 25.41 10.69
N TYR A 199 -7.25 25.95 11.85
CA TYR A 199 -8.08 25.30 12.87
C TYR A 199 -7.67 23.83 13.13
N PRO A 200 -6.39 23.58 13.53
CA PRO A 200 -5.93 22.23 13.79
C PRO A 200 -6.63 21.64 15.00
N MET A 201 -7.04 20.38 14.89
CA MET A 201 -7.63 19.61 15.97
C MET A 201 -6.81 18.34 16.16
N GLN A 202 -6.64 17.93 17.42
CA GLN A 202 -5.85 16.76 17.80
C GLN A 202 -6.60 15.92 18.83
N GLY A 203 -6.37 14.62 18.82
CA GLY A 203 -6.91 13.71 19.84
C GLY A 203 -8.41 13.45 19.73
N LEU A 204 -9.01 13.66 18.55
CA LEU A 204 -10.39 13.30 18.29
C LEU A 204 -10.57 11.78 18.42
N LYS A 205 -11.60 11.34 19.10
CA LYS A 205 -11.94 9.92 19.22
C LYS A 205 -13.06 9.57 18.26
N LEU A 206 -12.84 8.54 17.46
CA LEU A 206 -13.77 8.03 16.47
C LEU A 206 -13.95 6.54 16.69
N GLU A 207 -15.20 6.08 16.76
CA GLU A 207 -15.53 4.67 16.81
C GLU A 207 -16.08 4.24 15.45
N MET A 208 -15.46 3.21 14.86
CA MET A 208 -15.90 2.66 13.58
C MET A 208 -15.86 1.14 13.62
N GLY A 209 -17.03 0.53 13.64
CA GLY A 209 -17.19 -0.89 13.87
C GLY A 209 -16.72 -1.25 15.27
N ASP A 210 -15.74 -2.14 15.35
CA ASP A 210 -15.12 -2.62 16.59
C ASP A 210 -13.82 -1.87 16.96
N LYS A 211 -13.44 -0.82 16.21
CA LYS A 211 -12.17 -0.11 16.39
C LYS A 211 -12.35 1.33 16.85
N GLU A 212 -11.51 1.72 17.81
CA GLU A 212 -11.31 3.10 18.20
C GLU A 212 -10.12 3.68 17.45
N TYR A 213 -10.30 4.89 16.90
CA TYR A 213 -9.27 5.66 16.24
C TYR A 213 -8.98 6.94 17.02
N THR A 214 -7.70 7.28 17.11
CA THR A 214 -7.29 8.63 17.51
C THR A 214 -7.02 9.42 16.25
N ALA A 215 -7.78 10.49 16.02
CA ALA A 215 -7.72 11.27 14.81
C ALA A 215 -7.29 12.72 15.04
N TRP A 216 -6.61 13.27 14.04
CA TRP A 216 -6.25 14.68 13.93
C TRP A 216 -6.88 15.26 12.66
N ALA A 217 -7.16 16.58 12.69
CA ALA A 217 -7.78 17.25 11.56
C ALA A 217 -7.23 18.67 11.37
N ALA A 218 -7.40 19.19 10.15
CA ALA A 218 -7.16 20.60 9.82
C ALA A 218 -8.14 21.06 8.74
N GLN A 219 -8.53 22.34 8.80
CA GLN A 219 -9.48 22.94 7.85
C GLN A 219 -8.79 23.68 6.70
N ASN A 220 -7.66 23.17 6.28
CA ASN A 220 -7.00 23.64 5.06
C ASN A 220 -7.68 23.02 3.84
N LYS A 221 -8.01 23.82 2.86
CA LYS A 221 -8.53 23.30 1.59
C LYS A 221 -7.48 22.43 0.92
N LEU A 222 -7.86 21.19 0.60
CA LEU A 222 -7.06 20.22 -0.15
C LEU A 222 -7.60 20.05 -1.56
N ASP A 223 -6.71 19.81 -2.49
CA ASP A 223 -7.03 19.56 -3.89
C ASP A 223 -5.95 18.68 -4.54
N ALA A 224 -5.91 18.59 -5.87
CA ALA A 224 -4.90 17.80 -6.58
C ALA A 224 -3.45 18.28 -6.38
N LYS A 225 -3.22 19.47 -5.82
CA LYS A 225 -1.89 20.09 -5.62
C LYS A 225 -1.52 20.27 -4.17
N THR A 226 -2.46 20.06 -3.25
CA THR A 226 -2.30 20.30 -1.81
C THR A 226 -2.74 19.09 -1.04
N SER A 227 -1.85 18.55 -0.22
CA SER A 227 -2.06 17.34 0.56
C SER A 227 -1.96 17.59 2.06
N TYR A 228 -2.57 16.71 2.82
CA TYR A 228 -2.44 16.60 4.27
C TYR A 228 -1.46 15.46 4.58
N PHE A 229 -0.46 15.77 5.39
CA PHE A 229 0.62 14.86 5.77
C PHE A 229 0.56 14.59 7.26
N LEU A 230 0.76 13.33 7.65
CA LEU A 230 0.74 12.90 9.05
C LEU A 230 1.92 12.00 9.34
N LYS A 231 2.71 12.37 10.34
CA LYS A 231 3.73 11.50 10.91
C LYS A 231 3.07 10.56 11.91
N VAL A 232 3.24 9.26 11.69
CA VAL A 232 2.68 8.22 12.56
C VAL A 232 3.80 7.46 13.24
N GLU A 233 3.72 7.33 14.56
CA GLU A 233 4.61 6.52 15.38
C GLU A 233 3.91 5.22 15.75
N GLY A 234 4.67 4.11 15.68
CA GLY A 234 4.13 2.76 15.82
C GLY A 234 3.68 2.17 14.48
N PHE A 235 2.88 1.12 14.56
CA PHE A 235 2.46 0.31 13.41
C PHE A 235 0.93 0.18 13.42
N PRO A 236 0.19 1.15 12.86
CA PRO A 236 -1.27 1.15 12.89
C PRO A 236 -1.85 -0.12 12.26
N GLU A 237 -2.85 -0.68 12.92
CA GLU A 237 -3.62 -1.80 12.37
C GLU A 237 -4.53 -1.34 11.24
N SER A 238 -5.03 -0.12 11.38
CA SER A 238 -5.95 0.50 10.44
C SER A 238 -5.82 2.01 10.50
N ILE A 239 -6.10 2.66 9.37
CA ILE A 239 -6.23 4.12 9.27
C ILE A 239 -7.62 4.48 8.76
N VAL A 240 -8.11 5.64 9.18
CA VAL A 240 -9.34 6.25 8.70
C VAL A 240 -9.04 7.68 8.26
N PHE A 241 -9.55 8.12 7.13
CA PHE A 241 -9.35 9.49 6.66
C PHE A 241 -10.48 9.92 5.71
N GLY A 242 -10.60 11.21 5.51
CA GLY A 242 -11.60 11.77 4.60
C GLY A 242 -11.65 13.29 4.68
N PRO A 243 -12.62 13.91 3.98
CA PRO A 243 -12.88 15.32 4.11
C PRO A 243 -13.26 15.66 5.55
N PHE A 244 -12.78 16.81 6.03
CA PHE A 244 -13.25 17.33 7.31
C PHE A 244 -14.75 17.67 7.23
N SER A 245 -15.52 17.13 8.15
CA SER A 245 -16.93 17.43 8.32
C SER A 245 -17.26 17.62 9.80
N THR A 246 -18.21 18.50 10.08
CA THR A 246 -18.84 18.64 11.41
C THR A 246 -20.12 17.82 11.54
N GLU A 247 -20.53 17.14 10.46
CA GLU A 247 -21.71 16.30 10.44
C GLU A 247 -21.38 14.87 10.95
N GLU A 248 -22.31 14.24 11.64
CA GLU A 248 -22.13 12.87 12.16
C GLU A 248 -21.96 11.82 11.05
N ALA A 249 -22.48 12.07 9.86
CA ALA A 249 -22.41 11.19 8.69
C ALA A 249 -21.40 11.73 7.65
N ALA A 250 -20.11 11.76 8.02
CA ALA A 250 -19.06 12.12 7.07
C ALA A 250 -18.64 10.89 6.24
N ASP A 251 -18.45 11.08 4.93
CA ASP A 251 -17.85 10.06 4.07
C ASP A 251 -16.37 9.90 4.43
N VAL A 252 -16.01 8.72 4.94
CA VAL A 252 -14.63 8.41 5.32
C VAL A 252 -14.17 7.11 4.67
N PHE A 253 -12.88 7.02 4.47
CA PHE A 253 -12.20 5.85 3.91
C PHE A 253 -11.47 5.12 5.04
N VAL A 254 -11.72 3.81 5.17
CA VAL A 254 -11.04 2.95 6.13
C VAL A 254 -10.10 2.02 5.38
N VAL A 255 -8.83 2.00 5.80
CA VAL A 255 -7.79 1.15 5.22
C VAL A 255 -7.21 0.26 6.31
N ARG A 256 -7.54 -1.03 6.27
CA ARG A 256 -6.95 -2.05 7.14
C ARG A 256 -5.55 -2.39 6.64
N LEU A 257 -4.55 -2.36 7.52
CA LEU A 257 -3.13 -2.57 7.23
C LEU A 257 -2.59 -3.91 7.77
N LYS A 258 -3.33 -4.49 8.75
CA LYS A 258 -3.04 -5.81 9.34
C LYS A 258 -4.27 -6.69 9.38
#